data_6f6a82c9737989e31147094ea358015a
#
_entry.id   6f6a82c9737989e31147094ea358015a
#
_cell.length_a   1.000
_cell.length_b   1.000
_cell.length_c   1.000
_cell.angle_alpha   90.00
_cell.angle_beta   90.00
_cell.angle_gamma   90.00
#
_symmetry.space_group_name_H-M   'P 1'
#
loop_
_entity.id
_entity.type
_entity.pdbx_description
1 polymer ?
#
loop_
_entity_poly.entity_id
_entity_poly.type
_entity_poly.pdbx_seq_one_letter_code
_entity_poly.pdbx_strand_id
1 'polypeptide(L)'
;MKIGVVDCSIGNGHMFSFSALFNGYEQSELDICPFPAIIDYLPKYTTPVPALSEIGIVTDIWMPDLQYANQVARFAKIQNVHSELSFLIERVDAIILTNDDPLGREDVLDQSIKSGKPIFIDKLIARTKSELTRVIGSQQYEGQIFCGSGAGFSNDFAELKWHSSVKSGIFSAPKNWENYGIHVTDIFLRFAERENLRFNIGELVTEGDVTTRDIEVLGNNHQKIIITTLGTVDSNVSVTILSDKDKKSLTMKDPFHSFSAMLEHWLTRDVTKTYQDEIRRYNSALAILGFEKK
;
A
#
# COMPACT_ATOMS: atom_id res chain seq x y z
N MET A 1 -3.26 -2.74 -21.38
CA MET A 1 -1.79 -2.53 -21.24
C MET A 1 -1.14 -3.81 -20.74
N LYS A 2 0.15 -4.05 -21.05
CA LYS A 2 0.93 -5.16 -20.51
C LYS A 2 1.62 -4.71 -19.24
N ILE A 3 1.50 -5.48 -18.16
CA ILE A 3 2.06 -5.18 -16.86
C ILE A 3 3.09 -6.24 -16.51
N GLY A 4 4.25 -5.78 -16.02
CA GLY A 4 5.27 -6.63 -15.42
C GLY A 4 5.17 -6.60 -13.90
N VAL A 5 5.22 -7.76 -13.25
CA VAL A 5 5.39 -7.82 -11.80
C VAL A 5 6.83 -8.20 -11.48
N VAL A 6 7.45 -7.41 -10.61
CA VAL A 6 8.88 -7.56 -10.34
C VAL A 6 9.15 -7.60 -8.85
N ASP A 7 10.11 -8.44 -8.49
CA ASP A 7 10.70 -8.59 -7.17
C ASP A 7 9.69 -8.74 -6.01
N CYS A 8 10.09 -9.39 -4.95
CA CYS A 8 9.23 -9.63 -3.79
C CYS A 8 10.10 -9.78 -2.53
N SER A 9 9.76 -9.07 -1.48
CA SER A 9 10.36 -9.30 -0.17
C SER A 9 9.84 -10.59 0.47
N ILE A 10 10.68 -11.22 1.29
CA ILE A 10 10.31 -12.44 2.01
C ILE A 10 9.08 -12.19 2.87
N GLY A 11 8.06 -13.04 2.73
CA GLY A 11 6.82 -12.95 3.49
C GLY A 11 5.77 -12.00 2.91
N ASN A 12 6.04 -11.34 1.78
CA ASN A 12 5.08 -10.52 1.07
C ASN A 12 4.35 -11.35 -0.01
N GLY A 13 3.03 -11.50 0.14
CA GLY A 13 2.17 -12.25 -0.80
C GLY A 13 1.59 -11.41 -1.95
N HIS A 14 1.92 -10.13 -2.06
CA HIS A 14 1.26 -9.24 -3.01
C HIS A 14 1.55 -9.58 -4.46
N MET A 15 2.66 -10.26 -4.77
CA MET A 15 2.92 -10.76 -6.11
C MET A 15 1.83 -11.74 -6.58
N PHE A 16 1.37 -12.64 -5.70
CA PHE A 16 0.25 -13.54 -5.96
C PHE A 16 -1.06 -12.79 -6.08
N SER A 17 -1.39 -11.99 -5.06
CA SER A 17 -2.69 -11.32 -4.98
C SER A 17 -2.88 -10.25 -6.07
N PHE A 18 -1.89 -9.38 -6.28
CA PHE A 18 -2.00 -8.32 -7.30
C PHE A 18 -2.10 -8.91 -8.70
N SER A 19 -1.28 -9.92 -9.03
CA SER A 19 -1.39 -10.59 -10.32
C SER A 19 -2.74 -11.28 -10.52
N ALA A 20 -3.28 -11.91 -9.48
CA ALA A 20 -4.60 -12.54 -9.54
C ALA A 20 -5.75 -11.54 -9.71
N LEU A 21 -5.60 -10.31 -9.23
CA LEU A 21 -6.59 -9.24 -9.46
C LEU A 21 -6.75 -8.92 -10.95
N PHE A 22 -5.64 -8.91 -11.70
CA PHE A 22 -5.66 -8.65 -13.15
C PHE A 22 -6.03 -9.88 -13.98
N ASN A 23 -5.46 -11.06 -13.65
CA ASN A 23 -5.49 -12.23 -14.54
C ASN A 23 -6.50 -13.31 -14.09
N GLY A 24 -7.02 -13.22 -12.86
CA GLY A 24 -7.55 -14.38 -12.17
C GLY A 24 -6.44 -15.30 -11.68
N TYR A 25 -6.80 -16.46 -11.17
CA TYR A 25 -5.86 -17.48 -10.72
C TYR A 25 -6.26 -18.87 -11.23
N GLU A 26 -5.31 -19.81 -11.20
CA GLU A 26 -5.56 -21.20 -11.56
C GLU A 26 -6.00 -21.97 -10.31
N GLN A 27 -7.23 -22.45 -10.30
CA GLN A 27 -7.84 -23.12 -9.13
C GLN A 27 -7.07 -24.37 -8.71
N SER A 28 -6.52 -25.11 -9.67
CA SER A 28 -5.71 -26.30 -9.41
C SER A 28 -4.33 -26.01 -8.82
N GLU A 29 -3.91 -24.76 -8.86
CA GLU A 29 -2.60 -24.28 -8.35
C GLU A 29 -2.76 -23.45 -7.06
N LEU A 30 -3.94 -23.43 -6.44
CA LEU A 30 -4.22 -22.63 -5.26
C LEU A 30 -3.28 -22.99 -4.09
N ASP A 31 -2.98 -24.27 -3.94
CA ASP A 31 -2.14 -24.79 -2.84
C ASP A 31 -0.66 -24.40 -2.97
N ILE A 32 -0.21 -23.91 -4.11
CA ILE A 32 1.18 -23.43 -4.25
C ILE A 32 1.40 -22.03 -3.66
N CYS A 33 0.33 -21.30 -3.39
CA CYS A 33 0.42 -20.00 -2.71
C CYS A 33 0.72 -20.22 -1.22
N PRO A 34 1.88 -19.74 -0.70
CA PRO A 34 2.27 -20.00 0.69
C PRO A 34 1.56 -19.08 1.71
N PHE A 35 0.56 -18.31 1.27
CA PHE A 35 -0.13 -17.33 2.10
C PHE A 35 -1.58 -17.74 2.37
N PRO A 36 -1.90 -18.31 3.56
CA PRO A 36 -3.24 -18.76 3.88
C PRO A 36 -4.31 -17.68 3.72
N ALA A 37 -4.00 -16.43 4.09
CA ALA A 37 -4.94 -15.32 3.91
C ALA A 37 -5.34 -15.12 2.44
N ILE A 38 -4.42 -15.28 1.49
CA ILE A 38 -4.70 -15.18 0.05
C ILE A 38 -5.58 -16.35 -0.40
N ILE A 39 -5.26 -17.55 0.01
CA ILE A 39 -6.04 -18.78 -0.27
C ILE A 39 -7.46 -18.64 0.25
N ASP A 40 -7.63 -18.04 1.42
CA ASP A 40 -8.92 -17.90 2.09
C ASP A 40 -9.83 -16.85 1.43
N TYR A 41 -9.28 -15.78 0.89
CA TYR A 41 -10.11 -14.71 0.33
C TYR A 41 -10.32 -14.79 -1.18
N LEU A 42 -9.32 -15.20 -1.97
CA LEU A 42 -9.43 -15.22 -3.43
C LEU A 42 -10.67 -15.96 -3.96
N PRO A 43 -11.02 -17.16 -3.44
CA PRO A 43 -12.21 -17.88 -3.92
C PRO A 43 -13.54 -17.18 -3.61
N LYS A 44 -13.54 -16.19 -2.71
CA LYS A 44 -14.76 -15.45 -2.34
C LYS A 44 -15.06 -14.29 -3.28
N TYR A 45 -14.13 -13.98 -4.19
CA TYR A 45 -14.24 -12.83 -5.09
C TYR A 45 -14.24 -13.25 -6.56
N THR A 46 -14.86 -12.41 -7.39
CA THR A 46 -14.75 -12.56 -8.82
C THR A 46 -13.38 -12.09 -9.28
N THR A 47 -12.57 -12.99 -9.82
CA THR A 47 -11.27 -12.68 -10.42
C THR A 47 -11.19 -13.27 -11.84
N PRO A 48 -10.60 -12.59 -12.82
CA PRO A 48 -10.04 -11.23 -12.68
C PRO A 48 -11.08 -10.20 -12.28
N VAL A 49 -10.65 -9.12 -11.65
CA VAL A 49 -11.52 -7.97 -11.33
C VAL A 49 -11.82 -7.22 -12.63
N PRO A 50 -13.09 -7.06 -13.05
CA PRO A 50 -13.42 -6.47 -14.34
C PRO A 50 -12.75 -5.12 -14.61
N ALA A 51 -12.82 -4.19 -13.64
CA ALA A 51 -12.23 -2.87 -13.76
C ALA A 51 -10.71 -2.90 -14.02
N LEU A 52 -9.99 -3.87 -13.48
CA LEU A 52 -8.55 -4.02 -13.70
C LEU A 52 -8.24 -4.76 -14.99
N SER A 53 -8.95 -5.84 -15.29
CA SER A 53 -8.70 -6.66 -16.49
C SER A 53 -9.02 -5.92 -17.80
N GLU A 54 -9.92 -4.94 -17.77
CA GLU A 54 -10.19 -4.05 -18.89
C GLU A 54 -9.05 -3.04 -19.15
N ILE A 55 -8.30 -2.66 -18.11
CA ILE A 55 -7.18 -1.71 -18.22
C ILE A 55 -5.88 -2.43 -18.59
N GLY A 56 -5.61 -3.59 -17.98
CA GLY A 56 -4.34 -4.26 -18.14
C GLY A 56 -4.36 -5.74 -17.80
N ILE A 57 -3.28 -6.40 -18.16
CA ILE A 57 -3.00 -7.81 -17.87
C ILE A 57 -1.55 -7.95 -17.44
N VAL A 58 -1.29 -8.75 -16.40
CA VAL A 58 0.07 -9.11 -16.00
C VAL A 58 0.59 -10.21 -16.92
N THR A 59 1.49 -9.85 -17.82
CA THR A 59 2.02 -10.75 -18.84
C THR A 59 3.40 -11.30 -18.54
N ASP A 60 4.15 -10.61 -17.70
CA ASP A 60 5.58 -10.86 -17.49
C ASP A 60 5.91 -10.78 -15.99
N ILE A 61 6.80 -11.68 -15.54
CA ILE A 61 7.29 -11.72 -14.15
C ILE A 61 8.81 -11.87 -14.13
N TRP A 62 9.45 -11.16 -13.21
CA TRP A 62 10.84 -11.32 -12.85
C TRP A 62 11.04 -11.26 -11.35
N MET A 63 11.89 -12.14 -10.84
CA MET A 63 12.48 -12.05 -9.51
C MET A 63 13.76 -12.89 -9.45
N PRO A 64 14.66 -12.63 -8.47
CA PRO A 64 15.90 -13.38 -8.34
C PRO A 64 15.72 -14.91 -8.21
N ASP A 65 14.66 -15.34 -7.53
CA ASP A 65 14.30 -16.76 -7.42
C ASP A 65 13.36 -17.16 -8.56
N LEU A 66 13.94 -17.77 -9.61
CA LEU A 66 13.20 -18.26 -10.76
C LEU A 66 12.19 -19.38 -10.42
N GLN A 67 12.45 -20.18 -9.39
CA GLN A 67 11.52 -21.22 -8.98
C GLN A 67 10.26 -20.58 -8.40
N TYR A 68 10.43 -19.60 -7.54
CA TYR A 68 9.31 -18.86 -6.96
C TYR A 68 8.58 -18.04 -8.04
N ALA A 69 9.29 -17.40 -8.97
CA ALA A 69 8.67 -16.72 -10.12
C ALA A 69 7.77 -17.66 -10.94
N ASN A 70 8.23 -18.89 -11.21
CA ASN A 70 7.42 -19.91 -11.91
C ASN A 70 6.20 -20.35 -11.09
N GLN A 71 6.27 -20.39 -9.76
CA GLN A 71 5.11 -20.69 -8.90
C GLN A 71 4.05 -19.59 -9.04
N VAL A 72 4.46 -18.32 -8.92
CA VAL A 72 3.55 -17.18 -9.10
C VAL A 72 2.95 -17.17 -10.50
N ALA A 73 3.77 -17.44 -11.53
CA ALA A 73 3.32 -17.43 -12.93
C ALA A 73 2.24 -18.49 -13.18
N ARG A 74 2.41 -19.72 -12.69
CA ARG A 74 1.39 -20.78 -12.78
C ARG A 74 0.12 -20.38 -12.03
N PHE A 75 0.27 -19.91 -10.80
CA PHE A 75 -0.86 -19.49 -9.97
C PHE A 75 -1.66 -18.37 -10.62
N ALA A 76 -1.02 -17.30 -11.07
CA ALA A 76 -1.67 -16.08 -11.59
C ALA A 76 -1.74 -16.02 -13.12
N LYS A 77 -1.54 -17.15 -13.82
CA LYS A 77 -1.65 -17.27 -15.30
C LYS A 77 -0.76 -16.28 -16.07
N ILE A 78 0.44 -16.00 -15.54
CA ILE A 78 1.41 -15.12 -16.19
C ILE A 78 2.15 -15.93 -17.27
N GLN A 79 2.27 -15.35 -18.47
CA GLN A 79 2.76 -16.08 -19.64
C GLN A 79 4.29 -16.20 -19.70
N ASN A 80 5.01 -15.16 -19.24
CA ASN A 80 6.45 -15.05 -19.43
C ASN A 80 7.18 -14.90 -18.09
N VAL A 81 8.11 -15.81 -17.82
CA VAL A 81 9.03 -15.74 -16.68
C VAL A 81 10.41 -15.38 -17.22
N HIS A 82 11.04 -14.35 -16.67
CA HIS A 82 12.32 -13.84 -17.14
C HIS A 82 13.44 -14.13 -16.17
N SER A 83 14.63 -14.47 -16.69
CA SER A 83 15.88 -14.60 -15.91
C SER A 83 16.55 -13.24 -15.68
N GLU A 84 16.29 -12.26 -16.53
CA GLU A 84 16.84 -10.91 -16.48
C GLU A 84 15.74 -9.86 -16.43
N LEU A 85 15.88 -8.87 -15.52
CA LEU A 85 14.92 -7.78 -15.36
C LEU A 85 14.77 -6.95 -16.66
N SER A 86 15.88 -6.73 -17.38
CA SER A 86 15.90 -5.98 -18.63
C SER A 86 14.94 -6.55 -19.67
N PHE A 87 14.86 -7.87 -19.81
CA PHE A 87 13.94 -8.51 -20.76
C PHE A 87 12.47 -8.28 -20.39
N LEU A 88 12.14 -8.27 -19.10
CA LEU A 88 10.80 -7.90 -18.67
C LEU A 88 10.52 -6.43 -19.01
N ILE A 89 11.45 -5.54 -18.63
CA ILE A 89 11.28 -4.10 -18.85
C ILE A 89 11.01 -3.76 -20.33
N GLU A 90 11.66 -4.40 -21.27
CA GLU A 90 11.47 -4.15 -22.71
C GLU A 90 10.06 -4.53 -23.20
N ARG A 91 9.37 -5.46 -22.53
CA ARG A 91 8.13 -6.09 -23.01
C ARG A 91 6.85 -5.50 -22.46
N VAL A 92 6.93 -4.78 -21.35
CA VAL A 92 5.75 -4.32 -20.61
C VAL A 92 5.54 -2.81 -20.76
N ASP A 93 4.33 -2.36 -20.47
CA ASP A 93 3.95 -0.94 -20.51
C ASP A 93 4.02 -0.28 -19.12
N ALA A 94 3.90 -1.07 -18.05
CA ALA A 94 3.93 -0.62 -16.66
C ALA A 94 4.52 -1.70 -15.75
N ILE A 95 5.01 -1.31 -14.57
CA ILE A 95 5.72 -2.18 -13.62
C ILE A 95 5.05 -2.11 -12.25
N ILE A 96 4.78 -3.29 -11.66
CA ILE A 96 4.41 -3.43 -10.25
C ILE A 96 5.62 -3.99 -9.50
N LEU A 97 6.21 -3.21 -8.61
CA LEU A 97 7.31 -3.60 -7.75
C LEU A 97 6.76 -4.02 -6.39
N THR A 98 6.78 -5.32 -6.10
CA THR A 98 6.18 -5.90 -4.89
C THR A 98 7.15 -6.09 -3.72
N ASN A 99 8.42 -5.79 -3.90
CA ASN A 99 9.37 -5.75 -2.79
C ASN A 99 9.11 -4.52 -1.92
N ASP A 100 8.63 -4.73 -0.70
CA ASP A 100 8.30 -3.68 0.27
C ASP A 100 9.46 -3.30 1.21
N ASP A 101 10.67 -3.86 0.98
CA ASP A 101 11.89 -3.42 1.63
C ASP A 101 12.63 -2.37 0.77
N PRO A 102 12.64 -1.08 1.16
CA PRO A 102 13.30 -0.03 0.39
C PRO A 102 14.80 -0.27 0.14
N LEU A 103 15.50 -0.89 1.08
CA LEU A 103 16.94 -1.19 0.92
C LEU A 103 17.18 -2.38 -0.01
N GLY A 104 16.33 -3.39 0.05
CA GLY A 104 16.48 -4.61 -0.75
C GLY A 104 16.14 -4.45 -2.23
N ARG A 105 15.48 -3.35 -2.63
CA ARG A 105 14.98 -3.13 -4.00
C ARG A 105 15.67 -2.02 -4.78
N GLU A 106 16.72 -1.39 -4.25
CA GLU A 106 17.30 -0.17 -4.86
C GLU A 106 17.69 -0.37 -6.33
N ASP A 107 18.44 -1.43 -6.65
CA ASP A 107 18.89 -1.71 -8.02
C ASP A 107 17.73 -1.98 -8.98
N VAL A 108 16.72 -2.71 -8.52
CA VAL A 108 15.50 -3.03 -9.29
C VAL A 108 14.69 -1.77 -9.57
N LEU A 109 14.54 -0.93 -8.55
CA LEU A 109 13.83 0.34 -8.65
C LEU A 109 14.54 1.31 -9.61
N ASP A 110 15.86 1.45 -9.50
CA ASP A 110 16.65 2.34 -10.35
C ASP A 110 16.59 1.92 -11.83
N GLN A 111 16.65 0.62 -12.13
CA GLN A 111 16.45 0.10 -13.50
C GLN A 111 15.02 0.38 -13.99
N SER A 112 14.03 0.16 -13.14
CA SER A 112 12.62 0.43 -13.46
C SER A 112 12.38 1.91 -13.74
N ILE A 113 12.92 2.82 -12.93
CA ILE A 113 12.81 4.28 -13.14
C ILE A 113 13.42 4.69 -14.48
N LYS A 114 14.63 4.20 -14.79
CA LYS A 114 15.33 4.52 -16.07
C LYS A 114 14.54 4.07 -17.31
N SER A 115 13.65 3.11 -17.18
CA SER A 115 12.80 2.64 -18.28
C SER A 115 11.78 3.68 -18.75
N GLY A 116 11.50 4.71 -17.94
CA GLY A 116 10.46 5.70 -18.22
C GLY A 116 9.02 5.18 -18.11
N LYS A 117 8.82 3.94 -17.64
CA LYS A 117 7.48 3.33 -17.51
C LYS A 117 6.83 3.74 -16.20
N PRO A 118 5.48 3.79 -16.13
CA PRO A 118 4.76 3.94 -14.86
C PRO A 118 5.09 2.80 -13.91
N ILE A 119 5.36 3.15 -12.64
CA ILE A 119 5.75 2.20 -11.60
C ILE A 119 4.79 2.30 -10.42
N PHE A 120 4.20 1.17 -10.05
CA PHE A 120 3.60 1.00 -8.73
C PHE A 120 4.66 0.41 -7.80
N ILE A 121 4.87 1.04 -6.64
CA ILE A 121 5.69 0.49 -5.56
C ILE A 121 4.76 0.05 -4.43
N ASP A 122 4.85 -1.21 -4.04
CA ASP A 122 4.22 -1.65 -2.80
C ASP A 122 4.82 -0.89 -1.61
N LYS A 123 4.02 -0.60 -0.63
CA LYS A 123 4.43 0.10 0.62
C LYS A 123 5.78 -0.40 1.15
N LEU A 124 6.72 0.40 1.56
CA LEU A 124 6.84 1.85 1.65
C LEU A 124 7.63 2.41 0.46
N ILE A 125 7.38 3.69 0.10
CA ILE A 125 8.22 4.34 -0.93
C ILE A 125 9.66 4.58 -0.44
N ALA A 126 9.84 4.89 0.85
CA ALA A 126 11.11 5.18 1.49
C ALA A 126 11.01 5.03 3.02
N ARG A 127 12.14 4.86 3.70
CA ARG A 127 12.24 4.90 5.18
C ARG A 127 12.81 6.21 5.70
N THR A 128 13.56 6.94 4.87
CA THR A 128 14.17 8.22 5.25
C THR A 128 13.80 9.32 4.27
N LYS A 129 13.90 10.58 4.73
CA LYS A 129 13.66 11.75 3.88
C LYS A 129 14.69 11.84 2.74
N SER A 130 15.94 11.47 3.00
CA SER A 130 17.00 11.44 1.98
C SER A 130 16.66 10.44 0.87
N GLU A 131 16.22 9.23 1.26
CA GLU A 131 15.79 8.21 0.31
C GLU A 131 14.57 8.65 -0.49
N LEU A 132 13.53 9.21 0.17
CA LEU A 132 12.37 9.76 -0.52
C LEU A 132 12.78 10.84 -1.54
N THR A 133 13.66 11.76 -1.15
CA THR A 133 14.15 12.81 -2.04
C THR A 133 14.90 12.22 -3.25
N ARG A 134 15.73 11.18 -3.04
CA ARG A 134 16.41 10.46 -4.10
C ARG A 134 15.42 9.81 -5.06
N VAL A 135 14.47 9.04 -4.53
CA VAL A 135 13.50 8.30 -5.34
C VAL A 135 12.61 9.25 -6.15
N ILE A 136 12.10 10.31 -5.52
CA ILE A 136 11.26 11.29 -6.23
C ILE A 136 12.06 12.09 -7.26
N GLY A 137 13.31 12.47 -6.91
CA GLY A 137 14.19 13.23 -7.81
C GLY A 137 14.74 12.42 -8.99
N SER A 138 14.71 11.09 -8.93
CA SER A 138 15.17 10.21 -10.01
C SER A 138 14.11 9.89 -11.07
N GLN A 139 12.85 10.25 -10.83
CA GLN A 139 11.76 10.05 -11.80
C GLN A 139 12.07 10.71 -13.15
N GLN A 140 11.71 10.06 -14.24
CA GLN A 140 11.86 10.60 -15.60
C GLN A 140 10.79 11.65 -15.91
N TYR A 141 9.66 11.60 -15.21
CA TYR A 141 8.56 12.59 -15.28
C TYR A 141 7.76 12.54 -13.96
N GLU A 142 7.06 13.62 -13.66
CA GLU A 142 6.19 13.71 -12.47
C GLU A 142 5.12 12.63 -12.49
N GLY A 143 5.01 11.89 -11.39
CA GLY A 143 4.03 10.82 -11.22
C GLY A 143 4.38 9.50 -11.91
N GLN A 144 5.61 9.32 -12.39
CA GLN A 144 6.08 8.02 -12.85
C GLN A 144 5.91 6.95 -11.77
N ILE A 145 6.17 7.32 -10.52
CA ILE A 145 6.05 6.44 -9.37
C ILE A 145 4.75 6.74 -8.63
N PHE A 146 4.03 5.69 -8.27
CA PHE A 146 2.95 5.71 -7.31
C PHE A 146 3.22 4.69 -6.21
N CYS A 147 2.97 5.08 -4.97
CA CYS A 147 3.07 4.20 -3.82
C CYS A 147 1.85 4.39 -2.91
N GLY A 148 1.34 3.31 -2.35
CA GLY A 148 0.21 3.39 -1.44
C GLY A 148 -0.04 2.09 -0.69
N SER A 149 -0.85 2.19 0.35
CA SER A 149 -1.39 1.04 1.05
C SER A 149 -2.83 0.79 0.63
N GLY A 150 -3.18 -0.45 0.29
CA GLY A 150 -4.58 -0.81 0.01
C GLY A 150 -5.54 -0.36 1.11
N ALA A 151 -5.13 -0.39 2.37
CA ALA A 151 -5.96 0.03 3.49
C ALA A 151 -6.47 1.48 3.36
N GLY A 152 -5.66 2.38 2.80
CA GLY A 152 -6.06 3.76 2.53
C GLY A 152 -7.17 3.92 1.47
N PHE A 153 -7.41 2.88 0.68
CA PHE A 153 -8.47 2.84 -0.36
C PHE A 153 -9.70 2.05 0.09
N SER A 154 -9.78 1.65 1.36
CA SER A 154 -10.92 0.89 1.86
C SER A 154 -12.18 1.75 1.94
N ASN A 155 -13.25 1.29 1.29
CA ASN A 155 -14.57 1.87 1.41
C ASN A 155 -15.19 1.70 2.80
N ASP A 156 -14.67 0.78 3.62
CA ASP A 156 -15.14 0.57 5.00
C ASP A 156 -15.03 1.86 5.84
N PHE A 157 -14.12 2.77 5.49
CA PHE A 157 -13.90 4.03 6.19
C PHE A 157 -14.50 5.25 5.51
N ALA A 158 -15.26 5.08 4.41
CA ALA A 158 -15.81 6.18 3.63
C ALA A 158 -16.82 7.05 4.42
N GLU A 159 -17.55 6.45 5.35
CA GLU A 159 -18.54 7.13 6.18
C GLU A 159 -17.98 7.90 7.38
N LEU A 160 -16.67 7.80 7.63
CA LEU A 160 -16.04 8.55 8.72
C LEU A 160 -16.12 10.04 8.42
N LYS A 161 -16.49 10.84 9.44
CA LYS A 161 -16.56 12.30 9.38
C LYS A 161 -15.87 12.90 10.60
N TRP A 162 -15.25 14.06 10.38
CA TRP A 162 -14.66 14.86 11.44
C TRP A 162 -15.46 16.15 11.61
N HIS A 163 -15.99 16.40 12.78
CA HIS A 163 -16.78 17.58 13.09
C HIS A 163 -16.42 18.15 14.47
N SER A 164 -16.92 19.33 14.80
CA SER A 164 -16.54 20.07 16.01
C SER A 164 -16.83 19.36 17.33
N SER A 165 -17.78 18.42 17.36
CA SER A 165 -18.08 17.63 18.56
C SER A 165 -17.20 16.37 18.71
N VAL A 166 -16.31 16.07 17.75
CA VAL A 166 -15.33 14.98 17.91
C VAL A 166 -14.33 15.38 18.98
N LYS A 167 -14.00 14.45 19.86
CA LYS A 167 -12.96 14.60 20.89
C LYS A 167 -11.66 13.94 20.48
N SER A 168 -11.76 12.73 19.96
CA SER A 168 -10.58 11.97 19.54
C SER A 168 -10.89 10.95 18.46
N GLY A 169 -9.84 10.53 17.76
CA GLY A 169 -9.86 9.42 16.83
C GLY A 169 -8.76 8.41 17.17
N ILE A 170 -9.01 7.12 16.94
CA ILE A 170 -8.04 6.06 17.09
C ILE A 170 -8.01 5.28 15.79
N PHE A 171 -6.84 5.21 15.17
CA PHE A 171 -6.55 4.45 13.97
C PHE A 171 -5.61 3.31 14.38
N SER A 172 -6.05 2.08 14.28
CA SER A 172 -5.31 0.93 14.80
C SER A 172 -5.13 -0.18 13.77
N ALA A 173 -3.97 -0.85 13.82
CA ALA A 173 -3.67 -2.05 13.05
C ALA A 173 -3.08 -3.14 13.96
N PRO A 174 -3.19 -4.42 13.57
CA PRO A 174 -2.44 -5.51 14.21
C PRO A 174 -0.95 -5.42 13.88
N LYS A 175 -0.17 -6.31 14.49
CA LYS A 175 1.25 -6.53 14.24
C LYS A 175 2.14 -5.32 14.57
N ASN A 176 3.37 -5.32 14.06
CA ASN A 176 4.40 -4.34 14.40
C ASN A 176 4.28 -3.04 13.59
N TRP A 177 4.86 -1.98 14.12
CA TRP A 177 4.87 -0.65 13.52
C TRP A 177 5.62 -0.58 12.20
N GLU A 178 6.73 -1.27 12.10
CA GLU A 178 7.60 -1.29 10.93
C GLU A 178 6.88 -1.74 9.64
N ASN A 179 5.97 -2.73 9.76
CA ASN A 179 5.26 -3.31 8.62
C ASN A 179 3.81 -2.85 8.51
N TYR A 180 3.16 -2.51 9.64
CA TYR A 180 1.73 -2.21 9.67
C TYR A 180 1.40 -0.75 10.00
N GLY A 181 2.33 0.03 10.55
CA GLY A 181 2.14 1.45 10.80
C GLY A 181 1.74 2.24 9.56
N ILE A 182 2.28 1.87 8.39
CA ILE A 182 1.93 2.51 7.12
C ILE A 182 0.46 2.35 6.74
N HIS A 183 -0.17 1.21 7.07
CA HIS A 183 -1.58 0.97 6.71
C HIS A 183 -2.50 1.97 7.41
N VAL A 184 -2.33 2.13 8.73
CA VAL A 184 -3.15 3.08 9.50
C VAL A 184 -2.76 4.52 9.25
N THR A 185 -1.50 4.78 8.94
CA THR A 185 -1.03 6.12 8.52
C THR A 185 -1.66 6.55 7.19
N ASP A 186 -1.72 5.67 6.19
CA ASP A 186 -2.33 6.00 4.88
C ASP A 186 -3.84 6.21 5.01
N ILE A 187 -4.55 5.40 5.83
CA ILE A 187 -5.96 5.64 6.16
C ILE A 187 -6.13 7.04 6.78
N PHE A 188 -5.31 7.37 7.79
CA PHE A 188 -5.39 8.67 8.47
C PHE A 188 -5.12 9.83 7.49
N LEU A 189 -4.08 9.74 6.67
CA LEU A 189 -3.71 10.82 5.76
C LEU A 189 -4.78 11.08 4.70
N ARG A 190 -5.36 10.03 4.12
CA ARG A 190 -6.48 10.17 3.17
C ARG A 190 -7.75 10.69 3.86
N PHE A 191 -8.00 10.27 5.08
CA PHE A 191 -9.07 10.82 5.90
C PHE A 191 -8.83 12.31 6.18
N ALA A 192 -7.63 12.69 6.61
CA ALA A 192 -7.27 14.08 6.90
C ALA A 192 -7.40 14.99 5.66
N GLU A 193 -6.98 14.51 4.49
CA GLU A 193 -7.17 15.22 3.22
C GLU A 193 -8.66 15.43 2.90
N ARG A 194 -9.46 14.37 2.99
CA ARG A 194 -10.90 14.42 2.72
C ARG A 194 -11.66 15.37 3.65
N GLU A 195 -11.28 15.39 4.93
CA GLU A 195 -11.91 16.22 5.96
C GLU A 195 -11.22 17.60 6.11
N ASN A 196 -10.20 17.91 5.28
CA ASN A 196 -9.40 19.13 5.32
C ASN A 196 -8.77 19.41 6.69
N LEU A 197 -8.27 18.37 7.35
CA LEU A 197 -7.64 18.49 8.67
C LEU A 197 -6.22 19.02 8.55
N ARG A 198 -5.89 20.02 9.38
CA ARG A 198 -4.52 20.42 9.65
C ARG A 198 -4.11 19.81 10.99
N PHE A 199 -2.88 19.34 11.09
CA PHE A 199 -2.43 18.62 12.27
C PHE A 199 -0.93 18.82 12.53
N ASN A 200 -0.55 18.66 13.80
CA ASN A 200 0.83 18.50 14.25
C ASN A 200 1.09 17.04 14.58
N ILE A 201 2.30 16.58 14.31
CA ILE A 201 2.75 15.24 14.67
C ILE A 201 3.40 15.32 16.05
N GLY A 202 2.86 14.57 17.00
CA GLY A 202 3.32 14.50 18.37
C GLY A 202 4.34 13.39 18.60
N GLU A 203 4.34 12.82 19.79
CA GLU A 203 5.31 11.83 20.23
C GLU A 203 5.06 10.46 19.60
N LEU A 204 6.13 9.70 19.35
CA LEU A 204 6.11 8.29 19.03
C LEU A 204 6.58 7.51 20.24
N VAL A 205 5.73 6.69 20.80
CA VAL A 205 6.00 5.89 22.00
C VAL A 205 5.85 4.41 21.66
N THR A 206 6.78 3.59 22.12
CA THR A 206 6.70 2.13 22.01
C THR A 206 6.77 1.54 23.42
N GLU A 207 5.76 0.77 23.77
CA GLU A 207 5.64 0.03 25.03
C GLU A 207 5.41 -1.46 24.71
N GLY A 208 6.42 -2.28 24.99
CA GLY A 208 6.42 -3.67 24.55
C GLY A 208 6.39 -3.78 23.01
N ASP A 209 5.37 -4.41 22.46
CA ASP A 209 5.13 -4.57 21.03
C ASP A 209 4.07 -3.60 20.46
N VAL A 210 3.51 -2.72 21.32
CA VAL A 210 2.57 -1.67 20.93
C VAL A 210 3.32 -0.38 20.63
N THR A 211 3.07 0.19 19.46
CA THR A 211 3.64 1.50 19.10
C THR A 211 2.53 2.48 18.77
N THR A 212 2.63 3.67 19.32
CA THR A 212 1.61 4.71 19.24
C THR A 212 2.22 6.05 18.81
N ARG A 213 1.58 6.71 17.87
CA ARG A 213 1.89 8.07 17.43
C ARG A 213 0.72 9.00 17.79
N ASP A 214 1.02 10.05 18.52
CA ASP A 214 0.07 11.11 18.80
C ASP A 214 -0.02 12.10 17.63
N ILE A 215 -1.22 12.53 17.31
CA ILE A 215 -1.52 13.58 16.33
C ILE A 215 -2.44 14.60 16.98
N GLU A 216 -2.04 15.85 16.98
CA GLU A 216 -2.86 16.96 17.42
C GLU A 216 -3.56 17.59 16.22
N VAL A 217 -4.89 17.58 16.18
CA VAL A 217 -5.65 18.25 15.14
C VAL A 217 -5.73 19.76 15.47
N LEU A 218 -5.29 20.58 14.53
CA LEU A 218 -5.27 22.03 14.69
C LEU A 218 -6.67 22.62 14.50
N GLY A 219 -7.12 23.34 15.54
CA GLY A 219 -8.44 23.97 15.59
C GLY A 219 -8.80 24.40 17.00
N ASN A 220 -10.06 24.76 17.24
CA ASN A 220 -10.46 25.39 18.50
C ASN A 220 -10.69 24.43 19.68
N ASN A 221 -10.56 23.10 19.53
CA ASN A 221 -11.08 22.14 20.51
C ASN A 221 -10.07 21.13 21.04
N HIS A 222 -8.75 21.29 20.84
CA HIS A 222 -7.72 20.35 21.31
C HIS A 222 -8.03 18.88 20.98
N GLN A 223 -8.52 18.63 19.77
CA GLN A 223 -8.87 17.30 19.30
C GLN A 223 -7.60 16.47 19.03
N LYS A 224 -7.63 15.21 19.41
CA LYS A 224 -6.50 14.31 19.27
C LYS A 224 -6.81 13.11 18.41
N ILE A 225 -5.82 12.64 17.66
CA ILE A 225 -5.85 11.36 16.96
C ILE A 225 -4.67 10.53 17.45
N ILE A 226 -4.93 9.25 17.65
CA ILE A 226 -3.92 8.25 17.99
C ILE A 226 -3.82 7.30 16.80
N ILE A 227 -2.62 7.14 16.27
CA ILE A 227 -2.30 6.13 15.28
C ILE A 227 -1.48 5.05 15.98
N THR A 228 -1.94 3.79 15.97
CA THR A 228 -1.30 2.74 16.78
C THR A 228 -1.24 1.40 16.05
N THR A 229 -0.20 0.62 16.37
CA THR A 229 -0.15 -0.80 16.08
C THR A 229 -0.19 -1.59 17.39
N LEU A 230 -0.90 -2.70 17.39
CA LEU A 230 -1.28 -3.46 18.58
C LEU A 230 -0.40 -4.71 18.80
N GLY A 231 0.73 -4.81 18.11
CA GLY A 231 1.68 -5.90 18.26
C GLY A 231 1.05 -7.26 17.99
N THR A 232 1.21 -8.16 18.93
CA THR A 232 0.70 -9.54 18.87
C THR A 232 -0.80 -9.69 19.11
N VAL A 233 -1.52 -8.59 19.40
CA VAL A 233 -2.98 -8.64 19.58
C VAL A 233 -3.65 -9.00 18.26
N ASP A 234 -4.43 -10.07 18.27
CA ASP A 234 -5.25 -10.49 17.13
C ASP A 234 -6.40 -9.50 16.94
N SER A 235 -6.27 -8.66 15.93
CA SER A 235 -7.22 -7.60 15.63
C SER A 235 -7.23 -7.29 14.13
N ASN A 236 -8.27 -6.60 13.68
CA ASN A 236 -8.34 -6.06 12.33
C ASN A 236 -7.90 -4.59 12.32
N VAL A 237 -7.53 -4.10 11.14
CA VAL A 237 -7.38 -2.67 10.92
C VAL A 237 -8.71 -1.98 11.22
N SER A 238 -8.70 -0.99 12.11
CA SER A 238 -9.92 -0.32 12.56
C SER A 238 -9.72 1.18 12.80
N VAL A 239 -10.83 1.92 12.72
CA VAL A 239 -10.90 3.35 13.07
C VAL A 239 -12.06 3.57 14.02
N THR A 240 -11.78 4.23 15.13
CA THR A 240 -12.79 4.66 16.11
C THR A 240 -12.77 6.18 16.23
N ILE A 241 -13.91 6.82 16.06
CA ILE A 241 -14.11 8.25 16.32
C ILE A 241 -15.00 8.40 17.56
N LEU A 242 -14.53 9.19 18.50
CA LEU A 242 -15.23 9.52 19.75
C LEU A 242 -15.70 10.96 19.73
N SER A 243 -16.97 11.19 19.95
CA SER A 243 -17.57 12.52 20.10
C SER A 243 -18.21 12.71 21.48
N ASP A 244 -18.75 13.90 21.76
CA ASP A 244 -19.45 14.17 23.02
C ASP A 244 -20.65 13.23 23.27
N LYS A 245 -21.25 12.69 22.23
CA LYS A 245 -22.52 11.96 22.32
C LYS A 245 -22.48 10.57 21.72
N ASP A 246 -21.44 10.24 20.95
CA ASP A 246 -21.41 8.99 20.18
C ASP A 246 -20.01 8.44 20.01
N LYS A 247 -19.94 7.13 19.80
CA LYS A 247 -18.75 6.38 19.41
C LYS A 247 -19.04 5.65 18.10
N LYS A 248 -18.34 6.00 17.04
CA LYS A 248 -18.37 5.26 15.78
C LYS A 248 -17.09 4.46 15.60
N SER A 249 -17.23 3.14 15.51
CA SER A 249 -16.11 2.22 15.25
C SER A 249 -16.35 1.47 13.94
N LEU A 250 -15.39 1.51 13.05
CA LEU A 250 -15.40 0.82 11.78
C LEU A 250 -14.17 -0.07 11.68
N THR A 251 -14.33 -1.23 11.07
CA THR A 251 -13.28 -2.23 10.90
C THR A 251 -13.16 -2.56 9.43
N MET A 252 -11.95 -2.68 8.94
CA MET A 252 -11.69 -3.11 7.57
C MET A 252 -12.14 -4.56 7.39
N LYS A 253 -13.09 -4.76 6.49
CA LYS A 253 -13.71 -6.06 6.23
C LYS A 253 -13.14 -6.71 4.99
N ASP A 254 -12.76 -5.89 4.01
CA ASP A 254 -12.41 -6.33 2.68
C ASP A 254 -11.07 -5.72 2.18
N PRO A 255 -9.94 -6.35 2.53
CA PRO A 255 -8.63 -5.92 2.02
C PRO A 255 -8.49 -6.12 0.50
N PHE A 256 -9.20 -7.09 -0.09
CA PHE A 256 -9.10 -7.42 -1.51
C PHE A 256 -9.71 -6.33 -2.40
N HIS A 257 -10.90 -5.83 -2.07
CA HIS A 257 -11.50 -4.70 -2.75
C HIS A 257 -10.61 -3.44 -2.64
N SER A 258 -9.98 -3.24 -1.49
CA SER A 258 -9.07 -2.13 -1.27
C SER A 258 -7.82 -2.20 -2.17
N PHE A 259 -7.28 -3.39 -2.41
CA PHE A 259 -6.16 -3.57 -3.35
C PHE A 259 -6.57 -3.26 -4.78
N SER A 260 -7.74 -3.74 -5.23
CA SER A 260 -8.23 -3.45 -6.57
C SER A 260 -8.47 -1.96 -6.78
N ALA A 261 -9.09 -1.27 -5.83
CA ALA A 261 -9.30 0.18 -5.88
C ALA A 261 -8.00 0.98 -5.91
N MET A 262 -6.97 0.53 -5.18
CA MET A 262 -5.65 1.14 -5.20
C MET A 262 -4.96 0.99 -6.56
N LEU A 263 -4.96 -0.21 -7.13
CA LEU A 263 -4.33 -0.49 -8.43
C LEU A 263 -5.08 0.19 -9.58
N GLU A 264 -6.41 0.24 -9.52
CA GLU A 264 -7.24 1.00 -10.47
C GLU A 264 -6.90 2.50 -10.39
N HIS A 265 -6.84 3.05 -9.18
CA HIS A 265 -6.44 4.45 -8.97
C HIS A 265 -5.05 4.73 -9.56
N TRP A 266 -4.05 3.87 -9.31
CA TRP A 266 -2.72 4.03 -9.90
C TRP A 266 -2.77 4.16 -11.42
N LEU A 267 -3.52 3.29 -12.09
CA LEU A 267 -3.58 3.23 -13.56
C LEU A 267 -4.44 4.32 -14.21
N THR A 268 -5.42 4.88 -13.46
CA THR A 268 -6.42 5.79 -14.02
C THR A 268 -6.34 7.22 -13.50
N ARG A 269 -5.51 7.48 -12.46
CA ARG A 269 -5.43 8.79 -11.83
C ARG A 269 -4.95 9.88 -12.80
N ASP A 270 -5.50 11.07 -12.63
CA ASP A 270 -4.98 12.28 -13.29
C ASP A 270 -3.76 12.80 -12.53
N VAL A 271 -2.56 12.44 -13.00
CA VAL A 271 -1.28 12.79 -12.36
C VAL A 271 -1.14 14.29 -12.18
N THR A 272 -1.64 15.11 -13.13
CA THR A 272 -1.50 16.57 -13.04
C THR A 272 -2.25 17.16 -11.86
N LYS A 273 -3.28 16.47 -11.37
CA LYS A 273 -4.07 16.87 -10.19
C LYS A 273 -3.60 16.24 -8.90
N THR A 274 -3.07 15.01 -8.95
CA THR A 274 -2.81 14.22 -7.74
C THR A 274 -1.36 14.23 -7.27
N TYR A 275 -0.40 14.52 -8.16
CA TYR A 275 1.02 14.34 -7.88
C TYR A 275 1.51 15.12 -6.64
N GLN A 276 1.15 16.41 -6.53
CA GLN A 276 1.58 17.22 -5.39
C GLN A 276 0.98 16.74 -4.07
N ASP A 277 -0.25 16.22 -4.09
CA ASP A 277 -0.89 15.62 -2.92
C ASP A 277 -0.23 14.31 -2.54
N GLU A 278 0.15 13.49 -3.51
CA GLU A 278 0.92 12.26 -3.30
C GLU A 278 2.26 12.55 -2.63
N ILE A 279 3.02 13.53 -3.11
CA ILE A 279 4.29 13.94 -2.51
C ILE A 279 4.11 14.44 -1.07
N ARG A 280 3.08 15.27 -0.81
CA ARG A 280 2.76 15.69 0.56
C ARG A 280 2.43 14.51 1.46
N ARG A 281 1.67 13.55 0.95
CA ARG A 281 1.30 12.33 1.67
C ARG A 281 2.51 11.47 2.01
N TYR A 282 3.45 11.27 1.07
CA TYR A 282 4.70 10.52 1.33
C TYR A 282 5.54 11.17 2.40
N ASN A 283 5.73 12.50 2.36
CA ASN A 283 6.46 13.24 3.39
C ASN A 283 5.77 13.14 4.76
N SER A 284 4.45 13.29 4.81
CA SER A 284 3.68 13.16 6.05
C SER A 284 3.74 11.76 6.62
N ALA A 285 3.67 10.73 5.75
CA ALA A 285 3.78 9.34 6.17
C ALA A 285 5.13 9.05 6.83
N LEU A 286 6.24 9.50 6.23
CA LEU A 286 7.58 9.35 6.82
C LEU A 286 7.68 10.04 8.19
N ALA A 287 7.16 11.26 8.31
CA ALA A 287 7.18 12.01 9.56
C ALA A 287 6.35 11.32 10.66
N ILE A 288 5.19 10.76 10.30
CA ILE A 288 4.34 10.00 11.24
C ILE A 288 5.04 8.70 11.65
N LEU A 289 5.59 7.96 10.70
CA LEU A 289 6.25 6.68 10.96
C LEU A 289 7.54 6.85 11.80
N GLY A 290 8.28 7.94 11.60
CA GLY A 290 9.41 8.32 12.46
C GLY A 290 10.61 7.38 12.41
N PHE A 291 10.84 6.68 11.29
CA PHE A 291 11.95 5.72 11.16
C PHE A 291 13.34 6.35 11.21
N GLU A 292 13.47 7.65 10.92
CA GLU A 292 14.75 8.38 10.91
C GLU A 292 15.39 8.55 12.31
N LYS A 293 14.68 8.21 13.37
CA LYS A 293 15.13 8.42 14.76
C LYS A 293 15.74 7.17 15.42
N LYS A 294 15.94 6.09 14.66
CA LYS A 294 16.56 4.86 15.18
C LYS A 294 18.01 4.72 14.77
#